data_4739f4ecd5ddd1b88eefdef82393ef32
#
_entry.id   4739f4ecd5ddd1b88eefdef82393ef32
#
_cell.length_a   1.000
_cell.length_b   1.000
_cell.length_c   1.000
_cell.angle_alpha   90.00
_cell.angle_beta   90.00
_cell.angle_gamma   90.00
#
_symmetry.space_group_name_H-M   'P 1'
#
loop_
_entity.id
_entity.type
_entity.pdbx_description
1 polymer ?
#
loop_
_entity_poly.entity_id
_entity_poly.type
_entity_poly.pdbx_seq_one_letter_code
_entity_poly.pdbx_strand_id
1 'polypeptide(L)'
;MAYKDGKPGGFDPHKRIPDMDLDGIDAAFLYPSVGLFAGSVHDPDLSAALCRAYNRWLADYCKPYPDRLFGVAMLPMQSVPHAIEEMRFARKELDFRGGFLRPNPYNNKMIHHPDYEPFWAAAEDLDFSIGFHEGAASGMPTVGVDRFEGRGARHIISHTMEMMLACMSVIWGGVCERHPKIRIAFLESGGGWIAPWLDRMDRHFDDQGFNDSGLKTRPSELFRRNCWISFEPVEGSIKALADYIGPHKILWATDYPHPDGFFPGAPKMIMDRMEGLSAETKHQVMAGGAMGLYGLN
;
A
#
# COMPACT_ATOMS: atom_id res chain seq x y z
N MET A 1 2.84 13.35 21.49
CA MET A 1 1.64 12.55 21.78
C MET A 1 2.10 11.25 22.38
N ALA A 2 1.66 10.88 23.56
CA ALA A 2 2.03 9.58 24.14
C ALA A 2 1.04 8.51 23.60
N TYR A 3 1.49 7.27 23.53
CA TYR A 3 0.68 6.14 23.05
C TYR A 3 -0.68 6.01 23.79
N LYS A 4 -0.70 6.35 25.06
CA LYS A 4 -1.92 6.39 25.90
C LYS A 4 -2.96 7.43 25.45
N ASP A 5 -2.57 8.39 24.62
CA ASP A 5 -3.46 9.44 24.10
C ASP A 5 -4.07 9.08 22.74
N GLY A 6 -3.73 7.89 22.20
CA GLY A 6 -4.29 7.36 20.97
C GLY A 6 -5.73 6.89 21.13
N LYS A 7 -6.48 6.83 20.01
CA LYS A 7 -7.86 6.30 20.01
C LYS A 7 -7.85 4.82 20.47
N PRO A 8 -8.74 4.46 21.41
CA PRO A 8 -8.77 3.09 21.97
C PRO A 8 -8.93 2.00 20.90
N GLY A 9 -9.68 2.26 19.82
CA GLY A 9 -9.85 1.33 18.70
C GLY A 9 -8.57 1.00 17.92
N GLY A 10 -7.46 1.71 18.16
CA GLY A 10 -6.14 1.34 17.65
C GLY A 10 -5.51 0.14 18.38
N PHE A 11 -6.03 -0.23 19.56
CA PHE A 11 -5.47 -1.26 20.45
C PHE A 11 -6.48 -2.30 20.91
N ASP A 12 -7.77 -1.96 20.85
CA ASP A 12 -8.89 -2.80 21.28
C ASP A 12 -9.88 -2.94 20.11
N PRO A 13 -10.05 -4.13 19.53
CA PRO A 13 -10.97 -4.36 18.43
C PRO A 13 -12.43 -4.10 18.82
N HIS A 14 -12.79 -4.32 20.09
CA HIS A 14 -14.14 -4.04 20.59
C HIS A 14 -14.47 -2.53 20.65
N LYS A 15 -13.45 -1.69 20.65
CA LYS A 15 -13.59 -0.23 20.52
C LYS A 15 -13.53 0.24 19.08
N ARG A 16 -12.85 -0.53 18.22
CA ARG A 16 -12.77 -0.19 16.79
C ARG A 16 -14.08 -0.40 16.05
N ILE A 17 -14.81 -1.48 16.34
CA ILE A 17 -16.07 -1.76 15.66
C ILE A 17 -17.11 -0.63 15.81
N PRO A 18 -17.37 -0.07 17.01
CA PRO A 18 -18.27 1.09 17.15
C PRO A 18 -17.81 2.31 16.34
N ASP A 19 -16.49 2.54 16.21
CA ASP A 19 -15.96 3.63 15.38
C ASP A 19 -16.18 3.36 13.88
N MET A 20 -16.02 2.12 13.43
CA MET A 20 -16.34 1.71 12.06
C MET A 20 -17.84 1.85 11.76
N ASP A 21 -18.70 1.42 12.69
CA ASP A 21 -20.16 1.51 12.55
C ASP A 21 -20.62 2.98 12.49
N LEU A 22 -19.99 3.87 13.25
CA LEU A 22 -20.25 5.31 13.21
C LEU A 22 -19.98 5.90 11.81
N ASP A 23 -18.95 5.44 11.14
CA ASP A 23 -18.59 5.89 9.79
C ASP A 23 -19.26 5.07 8.66
N GLY A 24 -19.99 3.98 9.00
CA GLY A 24 -20.61 3.10 8.02
C GLY A 24 -19.60 2.27 7.22
N ILE A 25 -18.50 1.87 7.87
CA ILE A 25 -17.45 1.03 7.28
C ILE A 25 -17.72 -0.44 7.60
N ASP A 26 -17.98 -1.25 6.59
CA ASP A 26 -18.27 -2.67 6.75
C ASP A 26 -17.03 -3.48 7.11
N ALA A 27 -15.90 -3.22 6.46
CA ALA A 27 -14.67 -3.97 6.64
C ALA A 27 -13.42 -3.07 6.49
N ALA A 28 -12.33 -3.45 7.17
CA ALA A 28 -11.07 -2.73 7.11
C ALA A 28 -9.86 -3.66 7.00
N PHE A 29 -8.95 -3.35 6.09
CA PHE A 29 -7.61 -3.92 6.04
C PHE A 29 -6.65 -3.08 6.87
N LEU A 30 -6.02 -3.69 7.87
CA LEU A 30 -5.26 -3.01 8.89
C LEU A 30 -3.77 -3.05 8.61
N TYR A 31 -3.21 -1.89 8.31
CA TYR A 31 -1.78 -1.68 8.11
C TYR A 31 -1.08 -1.32 9.43
N PRO A 32 0.23 -1.58 9.55
CA PRO A 32 0.98 -1.22 10.74
C PRO A 32 1.14 0.30 10.88
N SER A 33 1.08 0.83 12.12
CA SER A 33 1.43 2.21 12.47
C SER A 33 2.91 2.29 12.91
N VAL A 34 3.21 1.85 14.14
CA VAL A 34 4.61 1.83 14.65
C VAL A 34 5.47 0.87 13.83
N GLY A 35 4.88 -0.18 13.29
CA GLY A 35 5.54 -1.12 12.40
C GLY A 35 6.09 -0.52 11.10
N LEU A 36 5.66 0.69 10.71
CA LEU A 36 6.25 1.43 9.60
C LEU A 36 7.76 1.67 9.76
N PHE A 37 8.25 1.70 11.00
CA PHE A 37 9.68 1.87 11.30
C PHE A 37 10.50 0.58 11.21
N ALA A 38 9.87 -0.59 11.06
CA ALA A 38 10.59 -1.87 10.98
C ALA A 38 11.54 -1.96 9.77
N GLY A 39 11.27 -1.21 8.71
CA GLY A 39 12.19 -1.09 7.56
C GLY A 39 13.58 -0.54 7.92
N SER A 40 13.70 0.21 9.02
CA SER A 40 14.98 0.77 9.52
C SER A 40 15.73 -0.13 10.50
N VAL A 41 15.20 -1.31 10.82
CA VAL A 41 15.90 -2.31 11.65
C VAL A 41 16.85 -3.08 10.75
N HIS A 42 18.15 -2.79 10.86
CA HIS A 42 19.15 -3.36 9.95
C HIS A 42 19.51 -4.82 10.24
N ASP A 43 19.34 -5.28 11.47
CA ASP A 43 19.55 -6.70 11.84
C ASP A 43 18.40 -7.55 11.28
N PRO A 44 18.67 -8.51 10.36
CA PRO A 44 17.62 -9.27 9.70
C PRO A 44 16.88 -10.23 10.64
N ASP A 45 17.55 -10.78 11.66
CA ASP A 45 16.93 -11.71 12.61
C ASP A 45 15.99 -10.94 13.58
N LEU A 46 16.45 -9.77 14.04
CA LEU A 46 15.61 -8.89 14.86
C LEU A 46 14.40 -8.37 14.05
N SER A 47 14.59 -7.98 12.79
CA SER A 47 13.50 -7.58 11.91
C SER A 47 12.47 -8.71 11.72
N ALA A 48 12.93 -9.93 11.48
CA ALA A 48 12.06 -11.10 11.36
C ALA A 48 11.27 -11.38 12.65
N ALA A 49 11.92 -11.30 13.82
CA ALA A 49 11.27 -11.50 15.10
C ALA A 49 10.21 -10.43 15.39
N LEU A 50 10.48 -9.16 15.06
CA LEU A 50 9.52 -8.06 15.20
C LEU A 50 8.31 -8.25 14.27
N CYS A 51 8.53 -8.60 13.01
CA CYS A 51 7.47 -8.87 12.05
C CYS A 51 6.58 -10.04 12.53
N ARG A 52 7.18 -11.14 12.98
CA ARG A 52 6.46 -12.29 13.52
C ARG A 52 5.62 -11.94 14.74
N ALA A 53 6.18 -11.16 15.67
CA ALA A 53 5.46 -10.73 16.88
C ALA A 53 4.26 -9.84 16.53
N TYR A 54 4.48 -8.87 15.63
CA TYR A 54 3.41 -7.99 15.16
C TYR A 54 2.29 -8.75 14.45
N ASN A 55 2.63 -9.63 13.51
CA ASN A 55 1.66 -10.36 12.72
C ASN A 55 0.77 -11.28 13.59
N ARG A 56 1.35 -11.91 14.61
CA ARG A 56 0.58 -12.69 15.60
C ARG A 56 -0.35 -11.80 16.41
N TRP A 57 0.15 -10.66 16.91
CA TRP A 57 -0.68 -9.70 17.63
C TRP A 57 -1.84 -9.19 16.78
N LEU A 58 -1.58 -8.85 15.51
CA LEU A 58 -2.61 -8.37 14.60
C LEU A 58 -3.66 -9.45 14.29
N ALA A 59 -3.25 -10.71 14.16
CA ALA A 59 -4.18 -11.82 14.00
C ALA A 59 -5.09 -11.99 15.24
N ASP A 60 -4.52 -11.89 16.44
CA ASP A 60 -5.30 -11.93 17.69
C ASP A 60 -6.26 -10.72 17.79
N TYR A 61 -5.82 -9.55 17.34
CA TYR A 61 -6.66 -8.35 17.27
C TYR A 61 -7.84 -8.52 16.30
N CYS A 62 -7.63 -9.11 15.13
CA CYS A 62 -8.67 -9.30 14.11
C CYS A 62 -9.64 -10.44 14.46
N LYS A 63 -9.19 -11.45 15.19
CA LYS A 63 -9.90 -12.70 15.48
C LYS A 63 -11.33 -12.54 16.01
N PRO A 64 -11.68 -11.57 16.89
CA PRO A 64 -13.05 -11.40 17.36
C PRO A 64 -14.04 -10.97 16.27
N TYR A 65 -13.55 -10.42 15.14
CA TYR A 65 -14.37 -9.87 14.06
C TYR A 65 -13.81 -10.26 12.68
N PRO A 66 -13.80 -11.55 12.33
CA PRO A 66 -13.10 -12.06 11.14
C PRO A 66 -13.70 -11.60 9.82
N ASP A 67 -14.96 -11.16 9.82
CA ASP A 67 -15.64 -10.62 8.64
C ASP A 67 -15.52 -9.09 8.51
N ARG A 68 -14.92 -8.43 9.50
CA ARG A 68 -14.81 -6.97 9.59
C ARG A 68 -13.37 -6.47 9.61
N LEU A 69 -12.45 -7.22 10.21
CA LEU A 69 -11.07 -6.83 10.44
C LEU A 69 -10.11 -7.81 9.77
N PHE A 70 -9.33 -7.31 8.83
CA PHE A 70 -8.36 -8.10 8.07
C PHE A 70 -6.95 -7.56 8.30
N GLY A 71 -6.04 -8.44 8.71
CA GLY A 71 -4.65 -8.06 8.94
C GLY A 71 -3.85 -8.00 7.65
N VAL A 72 -2.93 -7.01 7.57
CA VAL A 72 -1.89 -6.92 6.54
C VAL A 72 -0.54 -7.17 7.21
N ALA A 73 0.20 -8.16 6.70
CA ALA A 73 1.43 -8.63 7.33
C ALA A 73 2.58 -7.63 7.20
N MET A 74 3.37 -7.46 8.25
CA MET A 74 4.72 -6.90 8.15
C MET A 74 5.68 -7.96 7.60
N LEU A 75 6.55 -7.56 6.66
CA LEU A 75 7.51 -8.45 6.01
C LEU A 75 8.95 -7.94 6.20
N PRO A 76 9.88 -8.79 6.69
CA PRO A 76 11.26 -8.40 6.99
C PRO A 76 12.15 -8.44 5.74
N MET A 77 12.06 -7.42 4.87
CA MET A 77 12.77 -7.35 3.60
C MET A 77 14.29 -7.17 3.70
N GLN A 78 14.83 -7.04 4.91
CA GLN A 78 16.27 -7.10 5.17
C GLN A 78 16.88 -8.46 4.80
N SER A 79 16.04 -9.51 4.78
CA SER A 79 16.40 -10.86 4.35
C SER A 79 15.27 -11.46 3.51
N VAL A 80 15.55 -11.72 2.23
CA VAL A 80 14.56 -12.33 1.31
C VAL A 80 14.06 -13.70 1.82
N PRO A 81 14.93 -14.61 2.32
CA PRO A 81 14.44 -15.85 2.94
C PRO A 81 13.48 -15.64 4.11
N HIS A 82 13.79 -14.70 5.02
CA HIS A 82 12.90 -14.39 6.15
C HIS A 82 11.56 -13.77 5.67
N ALA A 83 11.60 -12.88 4.66
CA ALA A 83 10.39 -12.29 4.11
C ALA A 83 9.46 -13.34 3.48
N ILE A 84 10.03 -14.32 2.77
CA ILE A 84 9.26 -15.42 2.18
C ILE A 84 8.69 -16.35 3.26
N GLU A 85 9.47 -16.67 4.29
CA GLU A 85 9.01 -17.48 5.42
C GLU A 85 7.85 -16.79 6.14
N GLU A 86 8.01 -15.50 6.45
CA GLU A 86 6.97 -14.71 7.12
C GLU A 86 5.71 -14.56 6.28
N MET A 87 5.85 -14.34 4.98
CA MET A 87 4.72 -14.28 4.03
C MET A 87 3.94 -15.61 4.01
N ARG A 88 4.64 -16.75 3.96
CA ARG A 88 4.03 -18.08 4.02
C ARG A 88 3.29 -18.30 5.33
N PHE A 89 3.91 -17.91 6.45
CA PHE A 89 3.28 -17.99 7.76
C PHE A 89 2.01 -17.13 7.84
N ALA A 90 2.10 -15.86 7.42
CA ALA A 90 0.97 -14.95 7.43
C ALA A 90 -0.19 -15.46 6.56
N ARG A 91 0.11 -16.01 5.39
CA ARG A 91 -0.91 -16.53 4.47
C ARG A 91 -1.56 -17.82 4.96
N LYS A 92 -0.78 -18.78 5.48
CA LYS A 92 -1.25 -20.13 5.79
C LYS A 92 -1.78 -20.29 7.21
N GLU A 93 -1.16 -19.59 8.17
CA GLU A 93 -1.48 -19.75 9.59
C GLU A 93 -2.36 -18.62 10.15
N LEU A 94 -2.29 -17.42 9.52
CA LEU A 94 -3.04 -16.25 9.98
C LEU A 94 -4.14 -15.81 9.01
N ASP A 95 -4.27 -16.46 7.86
CA ASP A 95 -5.20 -16.14 6.75
C ASP A 95 -5.09 -14.68 6.26
N PHE A 96 -3.92 -14.06 6.37
CA PHE A 96 -3.68 -12.75 5.79
C PHE A 96 -3.60 -12.85 4.27
N ARG A 97 -4.13 -11.83 3.57
CA ARG A 97 -4.20 -11.80 2.11
C ARG A 97 -3.24 -10.83 1.46
N GLY A 98 -2.50 -10.09 2.27
CA GLY A 98 -1.53 -9.14 1.79
C GLY A 98 -0.48 -8.79 2.83
N GLY A 99 0.62 -8.21 2.36
CA GLY A 99 1.74 -7.75 3.15
C GLY A 99 2.09 -6.30 2.85
N PHE A 100 2.72 -5.69 3.81
CA PHE A 100 3.19 -4.32 3.82
C PHE A 100 4.69 -4.26 3.52
N LEU A 101 5.08 -3.36 2.65
CA LEU A 101 6.48 -2.94 2.42
C LEU A 101 6.61 -1.42 2.45
N ARG A 102 7.79 -0.94 2.87
CA ARG A 102 8.18 0.45 2.60
C ARG A 102 8.56 0.58 1.12
N PRO A 103 8.25 1.72 0.46
CA PRO A 103 8.66 1.98 -0.92
C PRO A 103 10.15 2.23 -1.09
N ASN A 104 10.84 2.53 0.01
CA ASN A 104 12.26 2.88 0.08
C ASN A 104 13.17 1.69 -0.25
N PRO A 105 14.42 1.94 -0.67
CA PRO A 105 15.37 0.85 -0.94
C PRO A 105 15.73 0.07 0.33
N TYR A 106 15.63 -1.26 0.26
CA TYR A 106 16.15 -2.17 1.27
C TYR A 106 17.58 -2.59 0.90
N ASN A 107 18.50 -2.61 1.88
CA ASN A 107 19.90 -2.97 1.63
C ASN A 107 20.55 -2.20 0.46
N ASN A 108 20.19 -0.91 0.30
CA ASN A 108 20.60 -0.04 -0.80
C ASN A 108 20.20 -0.55 -2.20
N LYS A 109 19.13 -1.36 -2.31
CA LYS A 109 18.61 -1.90 -3.55
C LYS A 109 17.13 -1.56 -3.70
N MET A 110 16.75 -1.10 -4.90
CA MET A 110 15.34 -0.93 -5.24
C MET A 110 14.66 -2.28 -5.38
N ILE A 111 13.36 -2.32 -5.14
CA ILE A 111 12.59 -3.55 -4.99
C ILE A 111 12.50 -4.42 -6.26
N HIS A 112 12.88 -3.89 -7.43
CA HIS A 112 13.02 -4.65 -8.69
C HIS A 112 14.37 -5.35 -8.85
N HIS A 113 15.32 -5.13 -7.93
CA HIS A 113 16.64 -5.75 -8.02
C HIS A 113 16.50 -7.29 -8.08
N PRO A 114 17.34 -7.99 -8.89
CA PRO A 114 17.21 -9.45 -9.06
C PRO A 114 17.24 -10.27 -7.76
N ASP A 115 17.89 -9.77 -6.71
CA ASP A 115 17.91 -10.44 -5.40
C ASP A 115 16.48 -10.60 -4.80
N TYR A 116 15.53 -9.75 -5.19
CA TYR A 116 14.13 -9.80 -4.71
C TYR A 116 13.22 -10.66 -5.60
N GLU A 117 13.72 -11.21 -6.70
CA GLU A 117 12.94 -12.07 -7.60
C GLU A 117 12.27 -13.25 -6.88
N PRO A 118 12.97 -13.98 -5.96
CA PRO A 118 12.32 -15.07 -5.22
C PRO A 118 11.16 -14.61 -4.32
N PHE A 119 11.22 -13.36 -3.81
CA PHE A 119 10.13 -12.77 -3.03
C PHE A 119 8.89 -12.54 -3.89
N TRP A 120 9.06 -11.95 -5.09
CA TRP A 120 7.96 -11.68 -6.01
C TRP A 120 7.31 -12.98 -6.51
N ALA A 121 8.10 -13.99 -6.85
CA ALA A 121 7.61 -15.31 -7.21
C ALA A 121 6.77 -15.93 -6.08
N ALA A 122 7.27 -15.86 -4.84
CA ALA A 122 6.52 -16.38 -3.68
C ALA A 122 5.21 -15.62 -3.43
N ALA A 123 5.20 -14.29 -3.62
CA ALA A 123 4.00 -13.47 -3.46
C ALA A 123 2.92 -13.84 -4.49
N GLU A 124 3.34 -14.04 -5.75
CA GLU A 124 2.44 -14.49 -6.82
C GLU A 124 1.89 -15.89 -6.57
N ASP A 125 2.74 -16.84 -6.20
CA ASP A 125 2.37 -18.24 -5.92
C ASP A 125 1.40 -18.37 -4.74
N LEU A 126 1.52 -17.51 -3.74
CA LEU A 126 0.67 -17.49 -2.55
C LEU A 126 -0.62 -16.68 -2.76
N ASP A 127 -0.82 -16.09 -3.94
CA ASP A 127 -1.92 -15.15 -4.19
C ASP A 127 -1.97 -14.05 -3.10
N PHE A 128 -0.80 -13.44 -2.82
CA PHE A 128 -0.58 -12.52 -1.71
C PHE A 128 -0.29 -11.12 -2.25
N SER A 129 -1.18 -10.17 -1.98
CA SER A 129 -1.01 -8.78 -2.44
C SER A 129 0.08 -8.05 -1.66
N ILE A 130 0.71 -7.05 -2.29
CA ILE A 130 1.75 -6.22 -1.65
C ILE A 130 1.31 -4.76 -1.66
N GLY A 131 1.20 -4.17 -0.47
CA GLY A 131 0.92 -2.74 -0.29
C GLY A 131 2.19 -1.99 0.09
N PHE A 132 2.54 -0.97 -0.70
CA PHE A 132 3.59 -0.03 -0.34
C PHE A 132 3.03 1.10 0.50
N HIS A 133 3.70 1.40 1.62
CA HIS A 133 3.33 2.48 2.52
C HIS A 133 4.59 3.16 3.10
N GLU A 134 4.69 4.46 2.97
CA GLU A 134 5.83 5.23 3.48
C GLU A 134 5.69 5.46 5.00
N GLY A 135 6.76 5.81 5.69
CA GLY A 135 6.80 6.04 7.14
C GLY A 135 7.50 7.35 7.48
N ALA A 136 7.11 8.46 6.84
CA ALA A 136 7.59 9.81 7.09
C ALA A 136 9.14 9.93 7.09
N ALA A 137 9.80 9.30 6.13
CA ALA A 137 11.27 9.29 5.97
C ALA A 137 12.04 8.68 7.15
N SER A 138 11.41 7.85 7.95
CA SER A 138 12.02 7.35 9.18
C SER A 138 13.04 6.24 8.93
N GLY A 139 14.32 6.57 9.10
CA GLY A 139 15.42 5.62 9.20
C GLY A 139 15.80 4.86 7.92
N MET A 140 15.16 5.16 6.79
CA MET A 140 15.50 4.59 5.49
C MET A 140 15.95 5.68 4.51
N PRO A 141 16.78 5.35 3.50
CA PRO A 141 17.09 6.30 2.43
C PRO A 141 15.81 6.81 1.78
N THR A 142 15.66 8.14 1.70
CA THR A 142 14.44 8.78 1.22
C THR A 142 14.78 9.96 0.32
N VAL A 143 14.19 10.02 -0.86
CA VAL A 143 14.47 11.06 -1.85
C VAL A 143 14.01 12.44 -1.38
N GLY A 144 14.85 13.45 -1.60
CA GLY A 144 14.53 14.87 -1.43
C GLY A 144 14.46 15.36 0.01
N VAL A 145 14.50 14.50 1.03
CA VAL A 145 14.45 14.91 2.45
C VAL A 145 15.71 15.66 2.91
N ASP A 146 16.80 15.52 2.19
CA ASP A 146 18.05 16.27 2.38
C ASP A 146 17.96 17.73 1.93
N ARG A 147 16.95 18.08 1.13
CA ARG A 147 16.75 19.41 0.51
C ARG A 147 15.78 20.30 1.27
N PHE A 148 15.01 19.73 2.18
CA PHE A 148 13.96 20.45 2.89
C PHE A 148 14.04 20.19 4.39
N GLU A 149 13.83 21.26 5.15
CA GLU A 149 13.71 21.22 6.59
C GLU A 149 12.24 21.18 7.01
N GLY A 150 11.99 20.61 8.19
CA GLY A 150 10.67 20.56 8.79
C GLY A 150 9.84 19.33 8.42
N ARG A 151 9.03 18.88 9.38
CA ARG A 151 8.25 17.64 9.31
C ARG A 151 7.26 17.66 8.12
N GLY A 152 6.52 18.75 7.94
CA GLY A 152 5.49 18.84 6.89
C GLY A 152 6.07 18.72 5.48
N ALA A 153 7.18 19.44 5.19
CA ALA A 153 7.84 19.36 3.89
C ALA A 153 8.39 17.95 3.61
N ARG A 154 9.01 17.32 4.60
CA ARG A 154 9.51 15.93 4.47
C ARG A 154 8.38 14.95 4.25
N HIS A 155 7.26 15.10 4.94
CA HIS A 155 6.08 14.26 4.78
C HIS A 155 5.52 14.36 3.35
N ILE A 156 5.31 15.57 2.83
CA ILE A 156 4.83 15.81 1.46
C ILE A 156 5.72 15.12 0.42
N ILE A 157 7.04 15.24 0.58
CA ILE A 157 8.01 14.70 -0.38
C ILE A 157 8.11 13.19 -0.25
N SER A 158 8.31 12.67 0.97
CA SER A 158 8.59 11.26 1.19
C SER A 158 7.46 10.37 0.72
N HIS A 159 6.22 10.68 1.08
CA HIS A 159 5.07 9.85 0.71
C HIS A 159 4.91 9.78 -0.81
N THR A 160 4.78 10.92 -1.47
CA THR A 160 4.51 10.95 -2.90
C THR A 160 5.70 10.48 -3.74
N MET A 161 6.91 10.99 -3.48
CA MET A 161 8.06 10.69 -4.34
C MET A 161 8.58 9.26 -4.19
N GLU A 162 8.65 8.73 -2.98
CA GLU A 162 9.03 7.33 -2.79
C GLU A 162 8.00 6.38 -3.43
N MET A 163 6.72 6.72 -3.36
CA MET A 163 5.69 5.93 -4.00
C MET A 163 5.79 5.97 -5.54
N MET A 164 6.13 7.12 -6.13
CA MET A 164 6.43 7.23 -7.56
C MET A 164 7.64 6.38 -7.95
N LEU A 165 8.68 6.32 -7.11
CA LEU A 165 9.86 5.47 -7.33
C LEU A 165 9.53 3.99 -7.19
N ALA A 166 8.71 3.60 -6.20
CA ALA A 166 8.24 2.22 -6.07
C ALA A 166 7.40 1.79 -7.27
N CYS A 167 6.50 2.66 -7.74
CA CYS A 167 5.70 2.43 -8.95
C CYS A 167 6.60 2.21 -10.18
N MET A 168 7.58 3.09 -10.39
CA MET A 168 8.57 2.92 -11.46
C MET A 168 9.34 1.61 -11.29
N SER A 169 9.73 1.28 -10.06
CA SER A 169 10.49 0.06 -9.75
C SER A 169 9.72 -1.20 -10.14
N VAL A 170 8.44 -1.31 -9.80
CA VAL A 170 7.67 -2.53 -10.10
C VAL A 170 7.17 -2.58 -11.55
N ILE A 171 6.97 -1.44 -12.20
CA ILE A 171 6.52 -1.38 -13.60
C ILE A 171 7.72 -1.37 -14.53
N TRP A 172 8.51 -0.29 -14.56
CA TRP A 172 9.67 -0.15 -15.45
C TRP A 172 10.78 -1.15 -15.16
N GLY A 173 10.98 -1.48 -13.86
CA GLY A 173 11.89 -2.54 -13.43
C GLY A 173 11.39 -3.96 -13.70
N GLY A 174 10.21 -4.12 -14.33
CA GLY A 174 9.70 -5.35 -14.92
C GLY A 174 9.13 -6.38 -13.94
N VAL A 175 8.90 -6.03 -12.67
CA VAL A 175 8.25 -6.96 -11.72
C VAL A 175 6.86 -7.37 -12.23
N CYS A 176 6.04 -6.39 -12.61
CA CYS A 176 4.70 -6.66 -13.15
C CYS A 176 4.72 -7.43 -14.47
N GLU A 177 5.77 -7.28 -15.29
CA GLU A 177 5.93 -8.06 -16.52
C GLU A 177 6.22 -9.53 -16.23
N ARG A 178 7.14 -9.81 -15.31
CA ARG A 178 7.55 -11.17 -14.94
C ARG A 178 6.53 -11.90 -14.09
N HIS A 179 5.76 -11.17 -13.29
CA HIS A 179 4.74 -11.71 -12.37
C HIS A 179 3.34 -11.16 -12.71
N PRO A 180 2.70 -11.68 -13.78
CA PRO A 180 1.47 -11.10 -14.32
C PRO A 180 0.25 -11.20 -13.39
N LYS A 181 0.29 -12.03 -12.35
CA LYS A 181 -0.80 -12.20 -11.38
C LYS A 181 -0.58 -11.44 -10.09
N ILE A 182 0.61 -10.83 -9.89
CA ILE A 182 0.88 -10.06 -8.68
C ILE A 182 -0.08 -8.88 -8.55
N ARG A 183 -0.52 -8.60 -7.33
CA ARG A 183 -1.35 -7.44 -7.00
C ARG A 183 -0.58 -6.51 -6.09
N ILE A 184 -0.45 -5.25 -6.51
CA ILE A 184 0.37 -4.24 -5.84
C ILE A 184 -0.46 -2.98 -5.60
N ALA A 185 -0.35 -2.41 -4.40
CA ALA A 185 -1.02 -1.15 -4.05
C ALA A 185 -0.02 -0.08 -3.62
N PHE A 186 -0.30 1.17 -4.01
CA PHE A 186 0.42 2.37 -3.59
C PHE A 186 -0.48 3.18 -2.66
N LEU A 187 -0.05 3.36 -1.41
CA LEU A 187 -0.90 3.82 -0.31
C LEU A 187 -0.37 5.12 0.31
N GLU A 188 -1.28 5.94 0.84
CA GLU A 188 -1.01 7.19 1.58
C GLU A 188 0.00 8.12 0.89
N SER A 189 -0.21 8.36 -0.38
CA SER A 189 0.67 9.24 -1.18
C SER A 189 -0.11 10.20 -2.09
N GLY A 190 -1.42 10.19 -1.93
CA GLY A 190 -2.34 10.71 -2.92
C GLY A 190 -2.37 9.88 -4.20
N GLY A 191 -3.46 9.97 -4.96
CA GLY A 191 -3.62 9.27 -6.25
C GLY A 191 -3.40 10.16 -7.46
N GLY A 192 -3.40 11.47 -7.28
CA GLY A 192 -3.39 12.44 -8.37
C GLY A 192 -2.15 12.40 -9.28
N TRP A 193 -1.02 11.90 -8.79
CA TRP A 193 0.24 11.81 -9.53
C TRP A 193 0.29 10.70 -10.57
N ILE A 194 -0.63 9.72 -10.53
CA ILE A 194 -0.48 8.48 -11.31
C ILE A 194 -0.63 8.73 -12.82
N ALA A 195 -1.57 9.55 -13.27
CA ALA A 195 -1.80 9.77 -14.70
C ALA A 195 -0.57 10.34 -15.41
N PRO A 196 0.00 11.51 -15.02
CA PRO A 196 1.19 12.05 -15.65
C PRO A 196 2.41 11.12 -15.51
N TRP A 197 2.47 10.29 -14.48
CA TRP A 197 3.55 9.33 -14.29
C TRP A 197 3.47 8.18 -15.29
N LEU A 198 2.28 7.62 -15.52
CA LEU A 198 2.03 6.59 -16.53
C LEU A 198 2.24 7.12 -17.94
N ASP A 199 1.71 8.32 -18.26
CA ASP A 199 1.92 8.97 -19.56
C ASP A 199 3.42 9.18 -19.84
N ARG A 200 4.20 9.55 -18.82
CA ARG A 200 5.63 9.72 -18.95
C ARG A 200 6.34 8.39 -19.23
N MET A 201 6.00 7.33 -18.48
CA MET A 201 6.57 5.99 -18.72
C MET A 201 6.19 5.44 -20.10
N ASP A 202 4.92 5.59 -20.51
CA ASP A 202 4.44 5.17 -21.82
C ASP A 202 5.17 5.86 -22.95
N ARG A 203 5.38 7.18 -22.84
CA ARG A 203 6.16 7.95 -23.82
C ARG A 203 7.59 7.42 -23.96
N HIS A 204 8.26 7.08 -22.85
CA HIS A 204 9.63 6.55 -22.89
C HIS A 204 9.65 5.11 -23.41
N PHE A 205 8.59 4.33 -23.15
CA PHE A 205 8.43 3.00 -23.71
C PHE A 205 8.29 3.03 -25.25
N ASP A 206 7.56 4.00 -25.77
CA ASP A 206 7.38 4.19 -27.24
C ASP A 206 8.62 4.75 -27.94
N ASP A 207 9.51 5.40 -27.21
CA ASP A 207 10.73 6.01 -27.75
C ASP A 207 11.90 5.03 -27.70
N GLN A 208 12.27 4.49 -28.89
CA GLN A 208 13.32 3.48 -29.02
C GLN A 208 14.69 3.95 -28.46
N GLY A 209 14.95 5.25 -28.38
CA GLY A 209 16.19 5.80 -27.83
C GLY A 209 16.22 5.81 -26.29
N PHE A 210 15.06 5.75 -25.62
CA PHE A 210 14.93 5.81 -24.18
C PHE A 210 14.36 4.53 -23.54
N ASN A 211 13.89 3.59 -24.35
CA ASN A 211 13.37 2.33 -23.81
C ASN A 211 14.49 1.35 -23.49
N ASP A 212 14.99 1.42 -22.27
CA ASP A 212 15.96 0.50 -21.68
C ASP A 212 15.33 -0.54 -20.73
N SER A 213 13.99 -0.52 -20.59
CA SER A 213 13.27 -1.34 -19.62
C SER A 213 13.26 -2.84 -19.94
N GLY A 214 13.37 -3.21 -21.20
CA GLY A 214 13.17 -4.57 -21.68
C GLY A 214 11.71 -5.05 -21.61
N LEU A 215 10.75 -4.18 -21.27
CA LEU A 215 9.32 -4.48 -21.23
C LEU A 215 8.79 -4.81 -22.63
N LYS A 216 7.78 -5.68 -22.65
CA LYS A 216 6.99 -6.02 -23.85
C LYS A 216 5.58 -5.42 -23.77
N THR A 217 5.12 -5.17 -22.58
CA THR A 217 3.80 -4.60 -22.28
C THR A 217 3.96 -3.13 -21.89
N ARG A 218 3.08 -2.29 -22.37
CA ARG A 218 3.09 -0.84 -22.08
C ARG A 218 2.91 -0.58 -20.56
N PRO A 219 3.67 0.34 -19.95
CA PRO A 219 3.59 0.64 -18.52
C PRO A 219 2.18 0.88 -17.97
N SER A 220 1.35 1.66 -18.68
CA SER A 220 -0.03 1.90 -18.27
C SER A 220 -0.92 0.66 -18.31
N GLU A 221 -0.64 -0.29 -19.21
CA GLU A 221 -1.33 -1.59 -19.26
C GLU A 221 -0.89 -2.48 -18.09
N LEU A 222 0.40 -2.50 -17.75
CA LEU A 222 0.91 -3.19 -16.56
C LEU A 222 0.27 -2.65 -15.30
N PHE A 223 0.16 -1.31 -15.17
CA PHE A 223 -0.53 -0.70 -14.04
C PHE A 223 -1.99 -1.17 -13.95
N ARG A 224 -2.75 -1.05 -15.03
CA ARG A 224 -4.16 -1.45 -15.04
C ARG A 224 -4.36 -2.94 -14.78
N ARG A 225 -3.40 -3.78 -15.11
CA ARG A 225 -3.44 -5.22 -14.82
C ARG A 225 -3.13 -5.51 -13.34
N ASN A 226 -2.03 -4.96 -12.82
CA ASN A 226 -1.40 -5.41 -11.59
C ASN A 226 -1.55 -4.46 -10.40
N CYS A 227 -1.83 -3.16 -10.64
CA CYS A 227 -1.65 -2.13 -9.62
C CYS A 227 -2.96 -1.47 -9.18
N TRP A 228 -2.96 -0.99 -7.96
CA TRP A 228 -3.99 -0.17 -7.33
C TRP A 228 -3.35 1.05 -6.69
N ILE A 229 -4.12 2.12 -6.54
CA ILE A 229 -3.65 3.35 -5.90
C ILE A 229 -4.69 3.92 -4.96
N SER A 230 -4.25 4.34 -3.78
CA SER A 230 -5.11 4.95 -2.77
C SER A 230 -5.21 6.46 -2.97
N PHE A 231 -6.44 6.97 -2.93
CA PHE A 231 -6.73 8.39 -2.85
C PHE A 231 -7.08 8.75 -1.41
N GLU A 232 -6.65 9.93 -1.00
CA GLU A 232 -7.12 10.50 0.26
C GLU A 232 -8.57 10.97 0.12
N PRO A 233 -9.42 10.86 1.17
CA PRO A 233 -10.82 11.25 1.11
C PRO A 233 -11.10 12.69 0.66
N VAL A 234 -10.09 13.56 0.77
CA VAL A 234 -10.20 14.99 0.41
C VAL A 234 -9.68 15.33 -1.00
N GLU A 235 -9.12 14.36 -1.73
CA GLU A 235 -8.53 14.64 -3.04
C GLU A 235 -9.58 15.00 -4.10
N GLY A 236 -9.34 16.14 -4.77
CA GLY A 236 -10.21 16.60 -5.85
C GLY A 236 -9.99 15.90 -7.20
N SER A 237 -8.86 15.19 -7.37
CA SER A 237 -8.48 14.55 -8.64
C SER A 237 -9.20 13.23 -8.92
N ILE A 238 -9.77 12.57 -7.91
CA ILE A 238 -10.39 11.24 -8.02
C ILE A 238 -11.44 11.17 -9.15
N LYS A 239 -12.29 12.18 -9.28
CA LYS A 239 -13.33 12.23 -10.31
C LYS A 239 -12.78 12.23 -11.73
N ALA A 240 -11.69 12.97 -11.96
CA ALA A 240 -11.05 13.07 -13.27
C ALA A 240 -10.26 11.81 -13.62
N LEU A 241 -9.76 11.07 -12.63
CA LEU A 241 -8.87 9.94 -12.82
C LEU A 241 -9.58 8.59 -12.78
N ALA A 242 -10.80 8.52 -12.27
CA ALA A 242 -11.55 7.27 -12.17
C ALA A 242 -11.69 6.55 -13.53
N ASP A 243 -11.97 7.30 -14.61
CA ASP A 243 -12.05 6.71 -15.95
C ASP A 243 -10.68 6.37 -16.54
N TYR A 244 -9.64 7.15 -16.22
CA TYR A 244 -8.30 6.97 -16.76
C TYR A 244 -7.63 5.68 -16.27
N ILE A 245 -7.70 5.41 -14.95
CA ILE A 245 -7.06 4.24 -14.34
C ILE A 245 -8.02 3.06 -14.18
N GLY A 246 -9.31 3.29 -14.24
CA GLY A 246 -10.38 2.34 -13.90
C GLY A 246 -10.78 2.43 -12.42
N PRO A 247 -12.08 2.63 -12.12
CA PRO A 247 -12.54 2.85 -10.74
C PRO A 247 -12.26 1.65 -9.81
N HIS A 248 -12.21 0.42 -10.37
CA HIS A 248 -11.84 -0.81 -9.66
C HIS A 248 -10.35 -0.89 -9.27
N LYS A 249 -9.53 0.08 -9.68
CA LYS A 249 -8.11 0.21 -9.31
C LYS A 249 -7.88 1.30 -8.27
N ILE A 250 -8.94 1.98 -7.85
CA ILE A 250 -8.90 3.01 -6.82
C ILE A 250 -9.19 2.39 -5.46
N LEU A 251 -8.38 2.79 -4.50
CA LEU A 251 -8.55 2.52 -3.07
C LEU A 251 -8.74 3.83 -2.32
N TRP A 252 -9.17 3.75 -1.08
CA TRP A 252 -9.21 4.85 -0.14
C TRP A 252 -8.99 4.35 1.29
N ALA A 253 -8.63 5.23 2.21
CA ALA A 253 -8.43 4.88 3.61
C ALA A 253 -8.85 6.02 4.54
N THR A 254 -9.12 5.67 5.79
CA THR A 254 -9.41 6.64 6.87
C THR A 254 -8.14 7.13 7.54
N ASP A 255 -7.07 6.39 7.41
CA ASP A 255 -5.84 6.54 8.19
C ASP A 255 -6.08 6.48 9.73
N TYR A 256 -7.14 5.78 10.13
CA TYR A 256 -7.49 5.58 11.54
C TYR A 256 -6.48 4.62 12.21
N PRO A 257 -5.93 4.90 13.40
CA PRO A 257 -6.31 5.97 14.33
C PRO A 257 -5.33 7.17 14.37
N HIS A 258 -4.63 7.44 13.27
CA HIS A 258 -3.64 8.53 13.23
C HIS A 258 -4.29 9.91 13.49
N PRO A 259 -3.58 10.87 14.08
CA PRO A 259 -4.14 12.19 14.39
C PRO A 259 -4.46 13.04 13.17
N ASP A 260 -3.76 12.80 12.08
CA ASP A 260 -3.93 13.42 10.76
C ASP A 260 -4.87 12.62 9.84
N GLY A 261 -5.41 11.49 10.33
CA GLY A 261 -6.42 10.70 9.63
C GLY A 261 -7.80 11.37 9.55
N PHE A 262 -8.68 10.79 8.77
CA PHE A 262 -9.97 11.36 8.37
C PHE A 262 -11.17 10.82 9.17
N PHE A 263 -10.96 10.39 10.39
CA PHE A 263 -12.04 9.90 11.25
C PHE A 263 -12.52 10.97 12.24
N PRO A 264 -13.85 11.17 12.43
CA PRO A 264 -14.95 10.53 11.69
C PRO A 264 -15.27 11.26 10.38
N GLY A 265 -15.90 10.52 9.41
CA GLY A 265 -16.52 11.11 8.23
C GLY A 265 -15.81 10.84 6.90
N ALA A 266 -14.73 10.06 6.87
CA ALA A 266 -13.99 9.73 5.63
C ALA A 266 -14.89 9.19 4.48
N PRO A 267 -15.82 8.26 4.71
CA PRO A 267 -16.69 7.76 3.64
C PRO A 267 -17.53 8.87 3.00
N LYS A 268 -18.03 9.80 3.82
CA LYS A 268 -18.78 10.94 3.29
C LYS A 268 -17.90 11.87 2.49
N MET A 269 -16.69 12.17 2.98
CA MET A 269 -15.74 13.07 2.30
C MET A 269 -15.42 12.55 0.89
N ILE A 270 -15.10 11.26 0.74
CA ILE A 270 -14.78 10.69 -0.57
C ILE A 270 -16.00 10.58 -1.48
N MET A 271 -17.18 10.27 -0.92
CA MET A 271 -18.43 10.27 -1.68
C MET A 271 -18.78 11.65 -2.24
N ASP A 272 -18.54 12.72 -1.49
CA ASP A 272 -18.74 14.10 -1.94
C ASP A 272 -17.78 14.43 -3.12
N ARG A 273 -16.53 13.92 -3.11
CA ARG A 273 -15.58 14.08 -4.24
C ARG A 273 -16.00 13.33 -5.50
N MET A 274 -16.84 12.32 -5.37
CA MET A 274 -17.37 11.54 -6.48
C MET A 274 -18.76 12.01 -6.94
N GLU A 275 -19.21 13.20 -6.55
CA GLU A 275 -20.49 13.73 -6.99
C GLU A 275 -20.59 13.76 -8.52
N GLY A 276 -21.72 13.24 -9.06
CA GLY A 276 -21.96 13.13 -10.50
C GLY A 276 -21.38 11.88 -11.17
N LEU A 277 -20.55 11.07 -10.48
CA LEU A 277 -20.18 9.74 -10.98
C LEU A 277 -21.33 8.74 -10.82
N SER A 278 -21.33 7.68 -11.65
CA SER A 278 -22.34 6.61 -11.60
C SER A 278 -22.32 5.86 -10.27
N ALA A 279 -23.41 5.21 -9.90
CA ALA A 279 -23.49 4.35 -8.73
C ALA A 279 -22.48 3.19 -8.81
N GLU A 280 -22.31 2.62 -10.01
CA GLU A 280 -21.32 1.55 -10.26
C GLU A 280 -19.89 2.04 -10.01
N THR A 281 -19.51 3.18 -10.57
CA THR A 281 -18.18 3.79 -10.34
C THR A 281 -17.93 4.02 -8.84
N LYS A 282 -18.91 4.57 -8.13
CA LYS A 282 -18.83 4.80 -6.68
C LYS A 282 -18.65 3.49 -5.91
N HIS A 283 -19.42 2.46 -6.27
CA HIS A 283 -19.28 1.13 -5.65
C HIS A 283 -17.88 0.54 -5.87
N GLN A 284 -17.35 0.65 -7.09
CA GLN A 284 -16.02 0.17 -7.41
C GLN A 284 -14.94 0.87 -6.57
N VAL A 285 -15.02 2.19 -6.39
CA VAL A 285 -14.09 2.94 -5.55
C VAL A 285 -14.26 2.60 -4.07
N MET A 286 -15.51 2.53 -3.58
CA MET A 286 -15.78 2.34 -2.15
C MET A 286 -15.46 0.92 -1.66
N ALA A 287 -15.60 -0.10 -2.50
CA ALA A 287 -15.42 -1.51 -2.12
C ALA A 287 -14.70 -2.35 -3.18
N GLY A 288 -15.10 -2.27 -4.46
CA GLY A 288 -14.63 -3.16 -5.52
C GLY A 288 -13.11 -3.12 -5.69
N GLY A 289 -12.48 -1.96 -5.56
CA GLY A 289 -11.01 -1.83 -5.60
C GLY A 289 -10.32 -2.66 -4.53
N ALA A 290 -10.76 -2.56 -3.27
CA ALA A 290 -10.20 -3.34 -2.16
C ALA A 290 -10.48 -4.84 -2.33
N MET A 291 -11.70 -5.21 -2.74
CA MET A 291 -12.05 -6.61 -3.03
C MET A 291 -11.11 -7.19 -4.10
N GLY A 292 -10.87 -6.44 -5.20
CA GLY A 292 -9.96 -6.86 -6.27
C GLY A 292 -8.51 -7.00 -5.80
N LEU A 293 -8.02 -6.05 -4.99
CA LEU A 293 -6.65 -6.10 -4.47
C LEU A 293 -6.42 -7.34 -3.59
N TYR A 294 -7.35 -7.64 -2.69
CA TYR A 294 -7.19 -8.74 -1.72
C TYR A 294 -7.81 -10.08 -2.18
N GLY A 295 -8.33 -10.13 -3.41
CA GLY A 295 -8.93 -11.36 -3.96
C GLY A 295 -10.16 -11.82 -3.15
N LEU A 296 -11.01 -10.88 -2.77
CA LEU A 296 -12.31 -11.15 -2.17
C LEU A 296 -13.36 -11.22 -3.29
N ASN A 297 -14.14 -12.28 -3.31
CA ASN A 297 -15.26 -12.47 -4.26
C ASN A 297 -16.58 -12.18 -3.58
#